data_de414e599e5fcaafb8a362697100871a
#
_entry.id   de414e599e5fcaafb8a362697100871a
#
_cell.length_a   1.000
_cell.length_b   1.000
_cell.length_c   1.000
_cell.angle_alpha   90.00
_cell.angle_beta   90.00
_cell.angle_gamma   90.00
#
_symmetry.space_group_name_H-M   'P 1'
#
loop_
_entity.id
_entity.type
_entity.pdbx_description
1 polymer ?
#
loop_
_entity_poly.entity_id
_entity_poly.type
_entity_poly.pdbx_seq_one_letter_code
_entity_poly.pdbx_strand_id
1 'polypeptide(L)'
;MGIADDAVEIRSQGWRTLAALHGALDTELERALQREHKLSVVEYTVLDALSRQDGWHMRMAQLARAAALSSSATTRLVNRLEDRGLLTRILCADDRRGIYTELTPAGRELLESARPTHDAT
;
A
#
# COMPACT_ATOMS: atom_id res chain seq x y z
N MET A 1 -33.56 -15.52 23.77
CA MET A 1 -32.49 -14.77 23.10
C MET A 1 -32.74 -13.29 23.28
N GLY A 2 -31.71 -12.57 23.69
CA GLY A 2 -31.82 -11.13 23.96
C GLY A 2 -31.40 -10.26 22.81
N ILE A 3 -31.68 -8.98 22.92
CA ILE A 3 -31.28 -7.92 21.96
C ILE A 3 -29.76 -7.94 21.72
N ALA A 4 -28.97 -8.29 22.74
CA ALA A 4 -27.51 -8.38 22.62
C ALA A 4 -27.04 -9.42 21.60
N ASP A 5 -27.72 -10.57 21.52
CA ASP A 5 -27.39 -11.63 20.58
C ASP A 5 -27.68 -11.19 19.14
N ASP A 6 -28.79 -10.49 18.92
CA ASP A 6 -29.15 -9.94 17.61
C ASP A 6 -28.15 -8.87 17.16
N ALA A 7 -27.71 -8.01 18.09
CA ALA A 7 -26.74 -6.97 17.80
C ALA A 7 -25.36 -7.56 17.41
N VAL A 8 -24.94 -8.63 18.11
CA VAL A 8 -23.70 -9.35 17.80
C VAL A 8 -23.77 -10.00 16.42
N GLU A 9 -24.89 -10.64 16.10
CA GLU A 9 -25.11 -11.29 14.81
C GLU A 9 -25.10 -10.28 13.66
N ILE A 10 -25.75 -9.14 13.84
CA ILE A 10 -25.79 -8.07 12.83
C ILE A 10 -24.37 -7.55 12.56
N ARG A 11 -23.58 -7.33 13.62
CA ARG A 11 -22.19 -6.87 13.47
C ARG A 11 -21.32 -7.91 12.80
N SER A 12 -21.47 -9.17 13.16
CA SER A 12 -20.72 -10.28 12.55
C SER A 12 -21.04 -10.40 11.07
N GLN A 13 -22.30 -10.27 10.70
CA GLN A 13 -22.72 -10.32 9.31
C GLN A 13 -22.21 -9.13 8.52
N GLY A 14 -22.23 -7.94 9.10
CA GLY A 14 -21.68 -6.73 8.50
C GLY A 14 -20.19 -6.88 8.22
N TRP A 15 -19.45 -7.43 9.17
CA TRP A 15 -18.02 -7.71 8.99
C TRP A 15 -17.79 -8.71 7.86
N ARG A 16 -18.53 -9.79 7.81
CA ARG A 16 -18.40 -10.82 6.75
C ARG A 16 -18.70 -10.23 5.38
N THR A 17 -19.73 -9.39 5.27
CA THR A 17 -20.10 -8.72 4.02
C THR A 17 -18.99 -7.76 3.58
N LEU A 18 -18.46 -6.95 4.50
CA LEU A 18 -17.38 -6.02 4.22
C LEU A 18 -16.12 -6.78 3.79
N ALA A 19 -15.77 -7.85 4.49
CA ALA A 19 -14.60 -8.67 4.17
C ALA A 19 -14.72 -9.32 2.79
N ALA A 20 -15.91 -9.83 2.45
CA ALA A 20 -16.16 -10.42 1.14
C ALA A 20 -16.07 -9.38 0.02
N LEU A 21 -16.62 -8.20 0.24
CA LEU A 21 -16.56 -7.10 -0.74
C LEU A 21 -15.12 -6.63 -0.92
N HIS A 22 -14.39 -6.46 0.16
CA HIS A 22 -12.98 -6.07 0.12
C HIS A 22 -12.16 -7.10 -0.66
N GLY A 23 -12.36 -8.39 -0.39
CA GLY A 23 -11.66 -9.47 -1.10
C GLY A 23 -11.94 -9.46 -2.60
N ALA A 24 -13.20 -9.23 -2.99
CA ALA A 24 -13.58 -9.16 -4.39
C ALA A 24 -12.94 -7.96 -5.10
N LEU A 25 -12.97 -6.79 -4.46
CA LEU A 25 -12.35 -5.57 -5.00
C LEU A 25 -10.84 -5.71 -5.08
N ASP A 26 -10.22 -6.29 -4.06
CA ASP A 26 -8.78 -6.50 -4.03
C ASP A 26 -8.33 -7.43 -5.17
N THR A 27 -9.08 -8.49 -5.44
CA THR A 27 -8.79 -9.41 -6.53
C THR A 27 -8.87 -8.71 -7.89
N GLU A 28 -9.88 -7.87 -8.10
CA GLU A 28 -10.04 -7.10 -9.33
C GLU A 28 -8.92 -6.09 -9.51
N LEU A 29 -8.58 -5.35 -8.45
CA LEU A 29 -7.48 -4.38 -8.45
C LEU A 29 -6.16 -5.07 -8.76
N GLU A 30 -5.90 -6.20 -8.10
CA GLU A 30 -4.67 -6.96 -8.28
C GLU A 30 -4.51 -7.38 -9.74
N ARG A 31 -5.59 -7.91 -10.32
CA ARG A 31 -5.59 -8.36 -11.71
C ARG A 31 -5.32 -7.21 -12.68
N ALA A 32 -6.00 -6.08 -12.50
CA ALA A 32 -5.87 -4.92 -13.38
C ALA A 32 -4.49 -4.29 -13.27
N LEU A 33 -3.99 -4.08 -12.06
CA LEU A 33 -2.68 -3.46 -11.84
C LEU A 33 -1.54 -4.35 -12.33
N GLN A 34 -1.62 -5.66 -12.11
CA GLN A 34 -0.61 -6.60 -12.60
C GLN A 34 -0.58 -6.65 -14.12
N ARG A 35 -1.75 -6.70 -14.74
CA ARG A 35 -1.85 -6.81 -16.20
C ARG A 35 -1.33 -5.56 -16.90
N GLU A 36 -1.71 -4.38 -16.41
CA GLU A 36 -1.43 -3.12 -17.10
C GLU A 36 -0.13 -2.45 -16.67
N HIS A 37 0.30 -2.66 -15.43
CA HIS A 37 1.43 -1.91 -14.86
C HIS A 37 2.47 -2.79 -14.15
N LYS A 38 2.22 -4.09 -14.06
CA LYS A 38 3.08 -5.03 -13.32
C LYS A 38 3.27 -4.62 -11.85
N LEU A 39 2.20 -4.11 -11.24
CA LEU A 39 2.17 -3.73 -9.83
C LEU A 39 1.17 -4.58 -9.08
N SER A 40 1.54 -4.98 -7.86
CA SER A 40 0.57 -5.52 -6.91
C SER A 40 -0.19 -4.37 -6.26
N VAL A 41 -1.33 -4.67 -5.63
CA VAL A 41 -2.10 -3.68 -4.87
C VAL A 41 -1.23 -3.09 -3.75
N VAL A 42 -0.45 -3.94 -3.05
CA VAL A 42 0.42 -3.49 -1.95
C VAL A 42 1.53 -2.59 -2.48
N GLU A 43 2.12 -2.93 -3.63
CA GLU A 43 3.13 -2.08 -4.26
C GLU A 43 2.56 -0.71 -4.64
N TYR A 44 1.37 -0.70 -5.24
CA TYR A 44 0.67 0.55 -5.54
C TYR A 44 0.42 1.37 -4.27
N THR A 45 -0.05 0.72 -3.21
CA THR A 45 -0.33 1.39 -1.93
C THR A 45 0.91 2.07 -1.37
N VAL A 46 2.06 1.42 -1.45
CA VAL A 46 3.33 1.99 -0.99
C VAL A 46 3.72 3.21 -1.83
N LEU A 47 3.65 3.10 -3.15
CA LEU A 47 3.97 4.23 -4.03
C LEU A 47 3.02 5.41 -3.78
N ASP A 48 1.73 5.13 -3.63
CA ASP A 48 0.72 6.15 -3.36
C ASP A 48 0.96 6.84 -2.00
N ALA A 49 1.27 6.07 -0.97
CA ALA A 49 1.56 6.61 0.36
C ALA A 49 2.74 7.57 0.33
N LEU A 50 3.80 7.21 -0.39
CA LEU A 50 4.97 8.06 -0.55
C LEU A 50 4.64 9.35 -1.31
N SER A 51 3.78 9.27 -2.32
CA SER A 51 3.40 10.43 -3.13
C SER A 51 2.63 11.49 -2.34
N ARG A 52 2.01 11.10 -1.24
CA ARG A 52 1.22 12.00 -0.39
C ARG A 52 2.04 12.73 0.66
N GLN A 53 3.32 12.39 0.79
CA GLN A 53 4.22 13.01 1.76
C GLN A 53 5.01 14.15 1.12
N ASP A 54 5.33 15.16 1.93
CA ASP A 54 6.24 16.22 1.51
C ASP A 54 7.61 15.61 1.19
N GLY A 55 8.15 15.95 0.01
CA GLY A 55 9.43 15.39 -0.43
C GLY A 55 9.35 13.93 -0.87
N TRP A 56 8.15 13.35 -0.91
CA TRP A 56 7.90 11.97 -1.38
C TRP A 56 8.73 10.92 -0.67
N HIS A 57 8.94 11.09 0.63
CA HIS A 57 9.70 10.13 1.42
C HIS A 57 9.02 9.84 2.76
N MET A 58 9.27 8.65 3.29
CA MET A 58 8.77 8.21 4.59
C MET A 58 9.84 7.35 5.25
N ARG A 59 9.81 7.32 6.58
CA ARG A 59 10.59 6.33 7.32
C ARG A 59 10.01 4.95 7.12
N MET A 60 10.86 3.91 7.18
CA MET A 60 10.43 2.53 7.00
C MET A 60 9.29 2.13 7.95
N ALA A 61 9.36 2.55 9.22
CA ALA A 61 8.31 2.24 10.19
C ALA A 61 6.96 2.89 9.83
N GLN A 62 6.98 4.11 9.31
CA GLN A 62 5.78 4.80 8.85
C GLN A 62 5.19 4.11 7.62
N LEU A 63 6.06 3.68 6.71
CA LEU A 63 5.64 2.98 5.49
C LEU A 63 4.99 1.64 5.83
N ALA A 64 5.57 0.89 6.77
CA ALA A 64 4.99 -0.37 7.24
C ALA A 64 3.58 -0.16 7.80
N ARG A 65 3.38 0.89 8.59
CA ARG A 65 2.05 1.20 9.12
C ARG A 65 1.07 1.61 8.02
N ALA A 66 1.51 2.44 7.08
CA ALA A 66 0.66 2.90 5.98
C ALA A 66 0.19 1.75 5.09
N ALA A 67 1.04 0.75 4.89
CA ALA A 67 0.73 -0.42 4.06
C ALA A 67 0.16 -1.59 4.86
N ALA A 68 0.05 -1.45 6.19
CA ALA A 68 -0.41 -2.51 7.09
C ALA A 68 0.43 -3.78 6.96
N LEU A 69 1.75 -3.63 6.90
CA LEU A 69 2.70 -4.73 6.73
C LEU A 69 3.60 -4.85 7.95
N SER A 70 4.14 -6.07 8.14
CA SER A 70 5.21 -6.27 9.10
C SER A 70 6.49 -5.59 8.62
N SER A 71 7.45 -5.38 9.52
CA SER A 71 8.76 -4.82 9.17
C SER A 71 9.48 -5.65 8.11
N SER A 72 9.44 -6.98 8.26
CA SER A 72 10.08 -7.90 7.30
C SER A 72 9.45 -7.81 5.92
N ALA A 73 8.11 -7.81 5.86
CA ALA A 73 7.39 -7.71 4.59
C ALA A 73 7.65 -6.37 3.91
N THR A 74 7.69 -5.28 4.68
CA THR A 74 7.99 -3.95 4.17
C THR A 74 9.39 -3.89 3.58
N THR A 75 10.37 -4.45 4.28
CA THR A 75 11.75 -4.48 3.78
C THR A 75 11.87 -5.24 2.46
N ARG A 76 11.22 -6.41 2.36
CA ARG A 76 11.22 -7.19 1.12
C ARG A 76 10.55 -6.44 -0.03
N LEU A 77 9.44 -5.79 0.26
CA LEU A 77 8.71 -5.02 -0.74
C LEU A 77 9.53 -3.85 -1.25
N VAL A 78 10.15 -3.09 -0.34
CA VAL A 78 11.01 -1.96 -0.69
C VAL A 78 12.22 -2.43 -1.51
N ASN A 79 12.82 -3.56 -1.14
CA ASN A 79 13.93 -4.13 -1.92
C ASN A 79 13.51 -4.41 -3.37
N ARG A 80 12.34 -5.01 -3.57
CA ARG A 80 11.83 -5.31 -4.91
C ARG A 80 11.59 -4.03 -5.72
N LEU A 81 10.97 -3.03 -5.11
CA LEU A 81 10.69 -1.77 -5.78
C LEU A 81 11.95 -0.97 -6.07
N GLU A 82 12.92 -1.05 -5.17
CA GLU A 82 14.24 -0.43 -5.37
C GLU A 82 14.97 -1.08 -6.56
N ASP A 83 14.92 -2.40 -6.66
CA ASP A 83 15.51 -3.14 -7.77
C ASP A 83 14.89 -2.75 -9.12
N ARG A 84 13.63 -2.35 -9.11
CA ARG A 84 12.93 -1.85 -10.31
C ARG A 84 13.18 -0.37 -10.57
N GLY A 85 13.93 0.31 -9.70
CA GLY A 85 14.21 1.73 -9.84
C GLY A 85 13.06 2.66 -9.47
N LEU A 86 12.05 2.15 -8.78
CA LEU A 86 10.85 2.92 -8.41
C LEU A 86 11.00 3.64 -7.08
N LEU A 87 11.84 3.13 -6.21
CA LEU A 87 12.16 3.69 -4.90
C LEU A 87 13.66 3.76 -4.73
N THR A 88 14.10 4.63 -3.84
CA THR A 88 15.49 4.65 -3.37
C THR A 88 15.50 4.86 -1.86
N ARG A 89 16.54 4.37 -1.20
CA ARG A 89 16.75 4.59 0.23
C ARG A 89 17.73 5.73 0.39
N ILE A 90 17.40 6.64 1.29
CA ILE A 90 18.26 7.77 1.61
C ILE A 90 18.50 7.83 3.12
N LEU A 91 19.70 8.27 3.49
CA LEU A 91 20.02 8.58 4.87
C LEU A 91 19.74 10.06 5.10
N CYS A 92 18.94 10.35 6.13
CA CYS A 92 18.69 11.73 6.49
C CYS A 92 19.89 12.26 7.28
N ALA A 93 20.46 13.38 6.85
CA ALA A 93 21.62 13.99 7.50
C ALA A 93 21.30 14.43 8.94
N ASP A 94 20.07 14.78 9.21
CA ASP A 94 19.61 15.27 10.51
C ASP A 94 19.21 14.15 11.49
N ASP A 95 19.08 12.92 11.00
CA ASP A 95 18.66 11.79 11.81
C ASP A 95 19.56 10.58 11.53
N ARG A 96 20.55 10.38 12.38
CA ARG A 96 21.53 9.30 12.24
C ARG A 96 20.92 7.91 12.31
N ARG A 97 19.65 7.78 12.73
CA ARG A 97 18.94 6.50 12.85
C ARG A 97 17.92 6.30 11.74
N GLY A 98 17.73 7.32 10.90
CA GLY A 98 16.65 7.31 9.92
C GLY A 98 17.11 6.89 8.55
N ILE A 99 16.59 5.74 8.10
CA ILE A 99 16.60 5.39 6.68
C ILE A 99 15.24 5.79 6.17
N TYR A 100 15.23 6.67 5.18
CA TYR A 100 14.02 7.08 4.48
C TYR A 100 13.93 6.35 3.16
N THR A 101 12.70 6.05 2.76
CA THR A 101 12.40 5.53 1.44
C THR A 101 11.78 6.67 0.63
N GLU A 102 12.32 6.95 -0.52
CA GLU A 102 11.88 8.04 -1.37
C GLU A 102 11.40 7.51 -2.72
N LEU A 103 10.32 8.10 -3.21
CA LEU A 103 9.78 7.78 -4.54
C LEU A 103 10.68 8.43 -5.60
N THR A 104 11.16 7.63 -6.55
CA THR A 104 11.99 8.12 -7.64
C THR A 104 11.12 8.77 -8.73
N PRO A 105 11.73 9.54 -9.66
CA PRO A 105 10.97 10.03 -10.82
C PRO A 105 10.29 8.91 -11.61
N ALA A 106 10.96 7.78 -11.80
CA ALA A 106 10.37 6.62 -12.47
C ALA A 106 9.19 6.05 -11.68
N GLY A 107 9.31 6.02 -10.35
CA GLY A 107 8.22 5.59 -9.46
C GLY A 107 7.02 6.51 -9.55
N ARG A 108 7.24 7.82 -9.61
CA ARG A 108 6.17 8.81 -9.78
C ARG A 108 5.45 8.65 -11.10
N GLU A 109 6.21 8.44 -12.16
CA GLU A 109 5.64 8.25 -13.50
C GLU A 109 4.78 7.00 -13.57
N LEU A 110 5.26 5.89 -13.01
CA LEU A 110 4.49 4.64 -12.97
C LEU A 110 3.22 4.81 -12.14
N LEU A 111 3.31 5.46 -10.99
CA LEU A 111 2.16 5.73 -10.14
C LEU A 111 1.09 6.55 -10.87
N GLU A 112 1.49 7.59 -11.56
CA GLU A 112 0.56 8.43 -12.33
C GLU A 112 -0.12 7.62 -13.44
N SER A 113 0.62 6.73 -14.09
CA SER A 113 0.04 5.84 -15.10
C SER A 113 -0.94 4.82 -14.49
N ALA A 114 -0.68 4.37 -13.28
CA ALA A 114 -1.48 3.37 -12.60
C ALA A 114 -2.73 3.94 -11.90
N ARG A 115 -2.74 5.23 -11.56
CA ARG A 115 -3.89 5.84 -10.85
C ARG A 115 -5.21 5.64 -11.55
N PRO A 116 -5.35 5.92 -12.86
CA PRO A 116 -6.62 5.69 -13.55
C PRO A 116 -7.08 4.24 -13.48
N THR A 117 -6.15 3.29 -13.59
CA THR A 117 -6.46 1.86 -13.48
C THR A 117 -6.99 1.52 -12.09
N HIS A 118 -6.31 2.01 -11.05
CA HIS A 118 -6.73 1.81 -9.66
C HIS A 118 -8.10 2.44 -9.41
N ASP A 119 -8.28 3.68 -9.83
CA ASP A 119 -9.50 4.45 -9.53
C ASP A 119 -10.71 3.96 -10.33
N ALA A 120 -10.50 3.36 -11.50
CA ALA A 120 -11.56 2.82 -12.34
C ALA A 120 -12.11 1.48 -11.82
N THR A 121 -11.38 0.81 -10.94
CA THR A 121 -11.79 -0.46 -10.33
C THR A 121 -12.51 -0.20 -9.02
#